data_879c66575550ab139cce744b2b601a8a
#
_entry.id   879c66575550ab139cce744b2b601a8a
#
_cell.length_a   1.000
_cell.length_b   1.000
_cell.length_c   1.000
_cell.angle_alpha   90.00
_cell.angle_beta   90.00
_cell.angle_gamma   90.00
#
_symmetry.space_group_name_H-M   'P 1'
#
loop_
_entity.id
_entity.type
_entity.pdbx_description
1 polymer ?
#
loop_
_entity_poly.entity_id
_entity_poly.type
_entity_poly.pdbx_seq_one_letter_code
_entity_poly.pdbx_strand_id
1 'polypeptide(L)'
;MMKYFTEKEFWCRCNQCQKGDAEMGIPEGGMIGSVPENIKALVEDVLDPLREKYGKPIKVNSGYRCPNHNLKVGGATGSEHMKGEAVDIAPLNGDASDLTKLVEIIKANGKFDQLIIYPTFVHVSWKRFGPNRHQVLRKVTGGYQKV
;
A
#
# COMPACT_ATOMS: atom_id res chain seq x y z
N MET A 1 7.79 -13.91 5.89
CA MET A 1 6.44 -14.51 5.83
C MET A 1 5.43 -13.52 6.38
N MET A 2 4.35 -13.28 5.63
CA MET A 2 3.30 -12.36 6.07
C MET A 2 2.53 -12.94 7.25
N LYS A 3 2.40 -12.17 8.32
CA LYS A 3 1.82 -12.64 9.58
C LYS A 3 0.34 -12.31 9.72
N TYR A 4 -0.05 -11.08 9.37
CA TYR A 4 -1.41 -10.58 9.57
C TYR A 4 -2.19 -10.32 8.29
N PHE A 5 -1.54 -10.49 7.14
CA PHE A 5 -2.13 -10.16 5.84
C PHE A 5 -2.00 -11.33 4.89
N THR A 6 -2.91 -11.43 3.93
CA THR A 6 -2.85 -12.40 2.85
C THR A 6 -2.51 -11.71 1.54
N GLU A 7 -1.87 -12.42 0.62
CA GLU A 7 -1.51 -11.87 -0.68
C GLU A 7 -2.72 -11.35 -1.44
N LYS A 8 -3.87 -12.03 -1.32
CA LYS A 8 -5.11 -11.64 -2.00
C LYS A 8 -5.59 -10.24 -1.65
N GLU A 9 -5.31 -9.77 -0.43
CA GLU A 9 -5.69 -8.40 -0.02
C GLU A 9 -4.98 -7.34 -0.85
N PHE A 10 -3.86 -7.69 -1.48
CA PHE A 10 -3.04 -6.76 -2.28
C PHE A 10 -3.25 -6.91 -3.78
N TRP A 11 -4.13 -7.80 -4.22
CA TRP A 11 -4.40 -8.00 -5.65
C TRP A 11 -4.96 -6.73 -6.28
N CYS A 12 -4.62 -6.51 -7.55
CA CYS A 12 -5.26 -5.46 -8.33
C CYS A 12 -6.77 -5.67 -8.33
N ARG A 13 -7.52 -4.60 -8.18
CA ARG A 13 -9.00 -4.67 -8.03
C ARG A 13 -9.74 -4.78 -9.36
N CYS A 14 -9.07 -4.68 -10.51
CA CYS A 14 -9.74 -4.80 -11.78
C CYS A 14 -10.16 -6.25 -12.05
N ASN A 15 -11.26 -6.41 -12.80
CA ASN A 15 -11.81 -7.74 -13.07
C ASN A 15 -10.84 -8.66 -13.81
N GLN A 16 -10.09 -8.11 -14.75
CA GLN A 16 -9.14 -8.90 -15.54
C GLN A 16 -8.02 -9.46 -14.67
N CYS A 17 -7.45 -8.66 -13.79
CA CYS A 17 -6.41 -9.13 -12.87
C CYS A 17 -6.95 -10.18 -11.89
N GLN A 18 -8.17 -10.01 -11.41
CA GLN A 18 -8.78 -10.97 -10.49
C GLN A 18 -8.85 -12.37 -11.10
N LYS A 19 -9.17 -12.44 -12.40
CA LYS A 19 -9.25 -13.71 -13.12
C LYS A 19 -7.89 -14.24 -13.56
N GLY A 20 -6.95 -13.36 -13.82
CA GLY A 20 -5.70 -13.71 -14.47
C GLY A 20 -5.89 -14.01 -15.95
N ASP A 21 -4.82 -14.41 -16.61
CA ASP A 21 -4.80 -14.82 -18.02
C ASP A 21 -3.69 -15.84 -18.23
N ALA A 22 -4.06 -17.11 -18.24
CA ALA A 22 -3.09 -18.20 -18.36
C ALA A 22 -2.32 -18.15 -19.68
N GLU A 23 -2.95 -17.73 -20.78
CA GLU A 23 -2.29 -17.63 -22.08
C GLU A 23 -1.19 -16.57 -22.09
N MET A 24 -1.41 -15.47 -21.37
CA MET A 24 -0.43 -14.39 -21.23
C MET A 24 0.53 -14.60 -20.07
N GLY A 25 0.41 -15.69 -19.34
CA GLY A 25 1.24 -15.96 -18.18
C GLY A 25 0.91 -15.07 -16.97
N ILE A 26 -0.30 -14.55 -16.90
CA ILE A 26 -0.74 -13.68 -15.79
C ILE A 26 -1.53 -14.51 -14.79
N PRO A 27 -1.06 -14.64 -13.53
CA PRO A 27 -1.79 -15.38 -12.51
C PRO A 27 -3.04 -14.63 -12.04
N GLU A 28 -3.93 -15.32 -11.33
CA GLU A 28 -5.01 -14.66 -10.61
C GLU A 28 -4.42 -13.59 -9.68
N GLY A 29 -5.04 -12.42 -9.66
CA GLY A 29 -4.53 -11.27 -8.91
C GLY A 29 -3.63 -10.35 -9.71
N GLY A 30 -3.11 -10.82 -10.86
CA GLY A 30 -2.35 -10.01 -11.81
C GLY A 30 -0.92 -9.66 -11.39
N MET A 31 -0.43 -10.19 -10.29
CA MET A 31 0.90 -9.84 -9.77
C MET A 31 2.00 -10.64 -10.47
N ILE A 32 2.81 -9.95 -11.27
CA ILE A 32 3.88 -10.55 -12.09
C ILE A 32 5.23 -9.92 -11.75
N GLY A 33 6.32 -10.54 -12.24
CA GLY A 33 7.68 -10.04 -12.01
C GLY A 33 8.03 -9.97 -10.54
N SER A 34 8.61 -8.86 -10.12
CA SER A 34 9.00 -8.64 -8.72
C SER A 34 7.89 -8.09 -7.83
N VAL A 35 6.67 -7.91 -8.35
CA VAL A 35 5.55 -7.37 -7.56
C VAL A 35 5.25 -8.22 -6.32
N PRO A 36 5.15 -9.57 -6.38
CA PRO A 36 4.91 -10.35 -5.18
C PRO A 36 5.97 -10.17 -4.09
N GLU A 37 7.24 -10.13 -4.47
CA GLU A 37 8.34 -9.95 -3.52
C GLU A 37 8.34 -8.55 -2.91
N ASN A 38 8.00 -7.54 -3.71
CA ASN A 38 7.89 -6.17 -3.22
C ASN A 38 6.74 -6.04 -2.20
N ILE A 39 5.59 -6.65 -2.49
CA ILE A 39 4.47 -6.70 -1.55
C ILE A 39 4.88 -7.41 -0.26
N LYS A 40 5.56 -8.55 -0.38
CA LYS A 40 6.02 -9.30 0.78
C LYS A 40 6.93 -8.46 1.67
N ALA A 41 7.88 -7.73 1.08
CA ALA A 41 8.78 -6.85 1.82
C ALA A 41 7.99 -5.71 2.51
N LEU A 42 7.06 -5.10 1.81
CA LEU A 42 6.20 -4.05 2.37
C LEU A 42 5.42 -4.57 3.58
N VAL A 43 4.86 -5.76 3.47
CA VAL A 43 4.09 -6.37 4.57
C VAL A 43 5.00 -6.71 5.75
N GLU A 44 6.10 -7.40 5.51
CA GLU A 44 6.98 -7.87 6.58
C GLU A 44 7.69 -6.73 7.29
N ASP A 45 8.12 -5.71 6.55
CA ASP A 45 8.91 -4.61 7.11
C ASP A 45 8.06 -3.47 7.67
N VAL A 46 6.87 -3.24 7.12
CA VAL A 46 6.02 -2.09 7.46
C VAL A 46 4.69 -2.50 8.08
N LEU A 47 3.91 -3.33 7.38
CA LEU A 47 2.52 -3.57 7.77
C LEU A 47 2.35 -4.55 8.93
N ASP A 48 3.11 -5.64 8.97
CA ASP A 48 3.02 -6.58 10.09
C ASP A 48 3.45 -5.92 11.40
N PRO A 49 4.59 -5.20 11.47
CA PRO A 49 4.93 -4.45 12.69
C PRO A 49 3.89 -3.40 13.06
N LEU A 50 3.31 -2.72 12.07
CA LEU A 50 2.24 -1.75 12.30
C LEU A 50 1.02 -2.41 12.92
N ARG A 51 0.55 -3.50 12.32
CA ARG A 51 -0.61 -4.25 12.78
C ARG A 51 -0.42 -4.77 14.20
N GLU A 52 0.76 -5.26 14.51
CA GLU A 52 1.09 -5.79 15.83
C GLU A 52 1.05 -4.69 16.90
N LYS A 53 1.63 -3.54 16.64
CA LYS A 53 1.62 -2.40 17.55
C LYS A 53 0.23 -1.79 17.71
N TYR A 54 -0.49 -1.66 16.62
CA TYR A 54 -1.84 -1.10 16.62
C TYR A 54 -2.84 -2.02 17.35
N GLY A 55 -2.70 -3.34 17.16
CA GLY A 55 -3.50 -4.34 17.87
C GLY A 55 -4.91 -4.55 17.38
N LYS A 56 -5.31 -3.92 16.28
CA LYS A 56 -6.65 -4.02 15.70
C LYS A 56 -6.57 -4.27 14.19
N PRO A 57 -7.65 -4.77 13.56
CA PRO A 57 -7.64 -5.01 12.11
C PRO A 57 -7.41 -3.74 11.29
N ILE A 58 -6.64 -3.90 10.23
CA ILE A 58 -6.32 -2.86 9.25
C ILE A 58 -6.92 -3.30 7.92
N LYS A 59 -7.60 -2.36 7.23
CA LYS A 59 -8.17 -2.58 5.92
C LYS A 59 -7.17 -2.16 4.84
N VAL A 60 -6.97 -3.00 3.84
CA VAL A 60 -6.20 -2.66 2.65
C VAL A 60 -7.17 -2.13 1.60
N ASN A 61 -7.11 -0.83 1.33
CA ASN A 61 -7.97 -0.18 0.34
C ASN A 61 -7.46 -0.44 -1.08
N SER A 62 -6.13 -0.41 -1.27
CA SER A 62 -5.51 -0.61 -2.57
C SER A 62 -4.07 -1.09 -2.37
N GLY A 63 -3.73 -2.20 -2.98
CA GLY A 63 -2.36 -2.72 -3.01
C GLY A 63 -1.76 -2.53 -4.40
N TYR A 64 -1.47 -3.64 -5.09
CA TYR A 64 -0.99 -3.59 -6.46
C TYR A 64 -2.08 -3.06 -7.41
N ARG A 65 -1.66 -2.22 -8.36
CA ARG A 65 -2.49 -1.77 -9.48
C ARG A 65 -1.76 -2.06 -10.79
N CYS A 66 -2.44 -2.77 -11.70
CA CYS A 66 -1.90 -2.91 -13.06
C CYS A 66 -1.96 -1.54 -13.77
N PRO A 67 -1.19 -1.35 -14.84
CA PRO A 67 -1.17 -0.05 -15.54
C PRO A 67 -2.55 0.43 -15.99
N ASN A 68 -3.40 -0.47 -16.51
CA ASN A 68 -4.74 -0.11 -16.96
C ASN A 68 -5.63 0.35 -15.80
N HIS A 69 -5.59 -0.35 -14.67
CA HIS A 69 -6.37 0.03 -13.49
C HIS A 69 -5.87 1.33 -12.90
N ASN A 70 -4.56 1.52 -12.85
CA ASN A 70 -3.97 2.77 -12.37
C ASN A 70 -4.44 3.97 -13.20
N LEU A 71 -4.50 3.80 -14.51
CA LEU A 71 -5.01 4.85 -15.40
C LEU A 71 -6.48 5.17 -15.12
N LYS A 72 -7.32 4.15 -14.94
CA LYS A 72 -8.75 4.32 -14.68
C LYS A 72 -9.04 5.06 -13.37
N VAL A 73 -8.26 4.81 -12.33
CA VAL A 73 -8.48 5.46 -11.03
C VAL A 73 -7.76 6.80 -10.91
N GLY A 74 -7.10 7.25 -11.98
CA GLY A 74 -6.41 8.53 -11.99
C GLY A 74 -5.11 8.55 -11.21
N GLY A 75 -4.47 7.40 -11.05
CA GLY A 75 -3.18 7.30 -10.37
C GLY A 75 -2.05 7.96 -11.13
N ALA A 76 -0.98 8.32 -10.44
CA ALA A 76 0.20 8.92 -11.04
C ALA A 76 0.83 7.98 -12.06
N THR A 77 1.40 8.53 -13.14
CA THR A 77 2.03 7.75 -14.21
C THR A 77 3.14 6.82 -13.68
N GLY A 78 3.91 7.28 -12.69
CA GLY A 78 4.96 6.48 -12.06
C GLY A 78 4.56 5.92 -10.71
N SER A 79 3.29 5.61 -10.49
CA SER A 79 2.78 5.17 -9.19
C SER A 79 3.51 3.93 -8.69
N GLU A 80 3.91 3.97 -7.43
CA GLU A 80 4.54 2.85 -6.74
C GLU A 80 3.59 1.68 -6.53
N HIS A 81 2.27 1.91 -6.59
CA HIS A 81 1.27 0.83 -6.59
C HIS A 81 1.47 -0.14 -7.76
N MET A 82 1.95 0.34 -8.90
CA MET A 82 2.20 -0.51 -10.07
C MET A 82 3.42 -1.43 -9.89
N LYS A 83 4.27 -1.14 -8.92
CA LYS A 83 5.46 -1.95 -8.62
C LYS A 83 5.26 -2.87 -7.42
N GLY A 84 4.12 -2.78 -6.74
CA GLY A 84 3.91 -3.49 -5.49
C GLY A 84 4.66 -2.88 -4.32
N GLU A 85 5.07 -1.61 -4.45
CA GLU A 85 5.85 -0.90 -3.42
C GLU A 85 5.02 0.06 -2.59
N ALA A 86 3.72 0.13 -2.82
CA ALA A 86 2.82 1.03 -2.09
C ALA A 86 1.51 0.36 -1.76
N VAL A 87 0.90 0.85 -0.68
CA VAL A 87 -0.42 0.39 -0.23
C VAL A 87 -1.17 1.56 0.39
N ASP A 88 -2.48 1.57 0.19
CA ASP A 88 -3.39 2.48 0.88
C ASP A 88 -4.14 1.68 1.93
N ILE A 89 -4.05 2.11 3.18
CA ILE A 89 -4.61 1.40 4.33
C ILE A 89 -5.43 2.34 5.22
N ALA A 90 -6.33 1.74 5.99
CA ALA A 90 -7.16 2.46 6.96
C ALA A 90 -7.48 1.55 8.14
N PRO A 91 -7.84 2.13 9.29
CA PRO A 91 -8.43 1.32 10.37
C PRO A 91 -9.71 0.66 9.86
N LEU A 92 -9.90 -0.62 10.17
CA LEU A 92 -11.13 -1.31 9.74
C LEU A 92 -12.38 -0.65 10.31
N ASN A 93 -12.29 -0.11 11.53
CA ASN A 93 -13.41 0.58 12.17
C ASN A 93 -13.68 2.00 11.62
N GLY A 94 -12.83 2.52 10.76
CA GLY A 94 -12.99 3.85 10.18
C GLY A 94 -12.79 5.02 11.15
N ASP A 95 -12.25 4.79 12.33
CA ASP A 95 -12.09 5.81 13.37
C ASP A 95 -10.95 6.76 13.04
N ALA A 96 -11.22 8.08 13.08
CA ALA A 96 -10.22 9.09 12.75
C ALA A 96 -9.05 9.12 13.74
N SER A 97 -9.31 8.87 15.01
CA SER A 97 -8.24 8.83 16.02
C SER A 97 -7.36 7.61 15.84
N ASP A 98 -7.94 6.50 15.38
CA ASP A 98 -7.17 5.31 15.05
C ASP A 98 -6.32 5.52 13.79
N LEU A 99 -6.80 6.28 12.81
CA LEU A 99 -6.00 6.66 11.67
C LEU A 99 -4.73 7.43 12.11
N THR A 100 -4.88 8.36 13.03
CA THR A 100 -3.75 9.07 13.61
C THR A 100 -2.78 8.13 14.31
N LYS A 101 -3.29 7.12 15.01
CA LYS A 101 -2.43 6.09 15.64
C LYS A 101 -1.60 5.33 14.60
N LEU A 102 -2.20 4.95 13.46
CA LEU A 102 -1.46 4.29 12.38
C LEU A 102 -0.32 5.17 11.89
N VAL A 103 -0.58 6.45 11.66
CA VAL A 103 0.44 7.43 11.24
C VAL A 103 1.60 7.48 12.24
N GLU A 104 1.28 7.62 13.52
CA GLU A 104 2.31 7.73 14.56
C GLU A 104 3.16 6.46 14.66
N ILE A 105 2.55 5.28 14.54
CA ILE A 105 3.29 4.02 14.58
C ILE A 105 4.20 3.88 13.37
N ILE A 106 3.73 4.21 12.17
CA ILE A 106 4.56 4.16 10.96
C ILE A 106 5.75 5.10 11.09
N LYS A 107 5.52 6.33 11.55
CA LYS A 107 6.60 7.31 11.74
C LYS A 107 7.63 6.81 12.76
N ALA A 108 7.17 6.25 13.87
CA ALA A 108 8.05 5.74 14.92
C ALA A 108 8.89 4.55 14.44
N ASN A 109 8.31 3.68 13.61
CA ASN A 109 9.04 2.55 13.03
C ASN A 109 10.12 3.02 12.04
N GLY A 110 9.86 4.10 11.33
CA GLY A 110 10.82 4.73 10.42
C GLY A 110 11.07 3.99 9.10
N LYS A 111 10.46 2.85 8.89
CA LYS A 111 10.61 2.07 7.66
C LYS A 111 9.51 2.44 6.67
N PHE A 112 9.75 3.50 5.91
CA PHE A 112 8.87 3.91 4.81
C PHE A 112 9.64 4.80 3.85
N ASP A 113 9.24 4.76 2.59
CA ASP A 113 9.75 5.68 1.57
C ASP A 113 8.92 6.97 1.59
N GLN A 114 7.61 6.83 1.44
CA GLN A 114 6.69 7.97 1.47
C GLN A 114 5.44 7.59 2.26
N LEU A 115 5.03 8.48 3.15
CA LEU A 115 3.80 8.37 3.91
C LEU A 115 2.94 9.57 3.57
N ILE A 116 1.76 9.35 3.00
CA ILE A 116 0.83 10.42 2.68
C ILE A 116 -0.43 10.25 3.51
N ILE A 117 -0.79 11.29 4.25
CA ILE A 117 -1.95 11.30 5.13
C ILE A 117 -3.14 11.89 4.38
N TYR A 118 -4.14 11.06 4.12
CA TYR A 118 -5.43 11.47 3.55
C TYR A 118 -6.47 11.55 4.67
N PRO A 119 -7.64 12.17 4.42
CA PRO A 119 -8.65 12.31 5.47
C PRO A 119 -9.14 10.99 6.07
N THR A 120 -9.22 9.92 5.28
CA THR A 120 -9.80 8.65 5.71
C THR A 120 -8.88 7.45 5.58
N PHE A 121 -7.66 7.64 5.04
CA PHE A 121 -6.69 6.56 4.86
C PHE A 121 -5.30 7.13 4.78
N VAL A 122 -4.30 6.26 4.77
CA VAL A 122 -2.92 6.65 4.54
C VAL A 122 -2.34 5.84 3.39
N HIS A 123 -1.49 6.48 2.61
CA HIS A 123 -0.66 5.86 1.60
C HIS A 123 0.73 5.66 2.19
N VAL A 124 1.27 4.46 2.12
CA VAL A 124 2.63 4.18 2.57
C VAL A 124 3.36 3.35 1.51
N SER A 125 4.60 3.71 1.24
CA SER A 125 5.45 2.99 0.29
C SER A 125 6.75 2.56 0.96
N TRP A 126 7.36 1.53 0.40
CA TRP A 126 8.60 0.95 0.88
C TRP A 126 9.34 0.28 -0.26
N LYS A 127 10.59 0.65 -0.47
CA LYS A 127 11.47 0.01 -1.46
C LYS A 127 12.41 -0.92 -0.74
N ARG A 128 12.28 -2.23 -0.98
CA ARG A 128 13.10 -3.23 -0.27
C ARG A 128 14.59 -3.09 -0.56
N PHE A 129 14.95 -2.48 -1.67
CA PHE A 129 16.34 -2.24 -2.04
C PHE A 129 16.70 -0.75 -2.04
N GLY A 130 15.93 0.08 -1.39
CA GLY A 130 16.16 1.50 -1.23
C GLY A 130 16.89 2.22 -2.38
N PRO A 131 17.23 3.49 -2.22
CA PRO A 131 17.00 4.31 -1.04
C PRO A 131 15.54 4.67 -0.81
N ASN A 132 15.21 4.93 0.44
CA ASN A 132 13.87 5.37 0.83
C ASN A 132 13.93 6.82 1.32
N ARG A 133 12.98 7.65 0.88
CA ARG A 133 13.00 9.11 1.09
C ARG A 133 12.65 9.54 2.51
N HIS A 134 11.92 8.73 3.25
CA HIS A 134 11.34 9.08 4.56
C HIS A 134 10.50 10.35 4.50
N GLN A 135 9.76 10.51 3.40
CA GLN A 135 8.94 11.70 3.16
C GLN A 135 7.56 11.54 3.76
N VAL A 136 7.11 12.54 4.53
CA VAL A 136 5.76 12.57 5.08
C VAL A 136 5.00 13.75 4.49
N LEU A 137 3.86 13.48 3.87
CA LEU A 137 3.01 14.48 3.25
C LEU A 137 1.58 14.37 3.79
N ARG A 138 0.85 15.46 3.71
CA ARG A 138 -0.58 15.51 4.01
C ARG A 138 -1.31 16.01 2.79
N LYS A 139 -2.39 15.35 2.42
CA LYS A 139 -3.26 15.81 1.33
C LYS A 139 -4.02 17.05 1.80
N VAL A 140 -3.92 18.13 1.02
CA VAL A 140 -4.62 19.38 1.27
C VAL A 140 -5.35 19.81 -0.01
N THR A 141 -6.21 20.82 0.08
CA THR A 141 -6.87 21.39 -1.11
C THR A 141 -5.81 21.88 -2.09
N GLY A 142 -5.85 21.36 -3.30
CA GLY A 142 -4.95 21.76 -4.37
C GLY A 142 -3.59 21.08 -4.40
N GLY A 143 -3.33 20.10 -3.51
CA GLY A 143 -2.05 19.38 -3.56
C GLY A 143 -1.66 18.70 -2.27
N TYR A 144 -0.37 18.79 -1.94
CA TYR A 144 0.21 18.12 -0.78
C TYR A 144 1.07 19.09 0.02
N GLN A 145 1.08 18.91 1.34
CA GLN A 145 1.86 19.72 2.27
C GLN A 145 2.85 18.80 3.00
N LYS A 146 4.09 19.26 3.13
CA LYS A 146 5.07 18.55 3.97
C LYS A 146 4.69 18.63 5.42
N VAL A 147 4.82 17.52 6.10
CA VAL A 147 4.52 17.44 7.53
C VAL A 147 5.79 17.50 8.36
#